data_e270d1b8907b2a2ae4aa1bf4b116681d
#
_entry.id   e270d1b8907b2a2ae4aa1bf4b116681d
#
_cell.length_a   1.000
_cell.length_b   1.000
_cell.length_c   1.000
_cell.angle_alpha   90.00
_cell.angle_beta   90.00
_cell.angle_gamma   90.00
#
_symmetry.space_group_name_H-M   'P 1'
#
loop_
_entity.id
_entity.type
_entity.pdbx_description
1 polymer ?
#
loop_
_entity_poly.entity_id
_entity_poly.type
_entity_poly.pdbx_seq_one_letter_code
_entity_poly.pdbx_strand_id
1 'polypeptide(L)'
;MKVGSDHIPLVSIFKWDSLQFMDKAAEYGYEGVLIPNRGLVNDKAYRQQVIEKKDELGLYVELGGGGIDTALSGRSTQELIERWKPLFPVASELESKVLITGLGRWPWEGRVIKEKGKSVTDQIKGGIATLRELSKMAEDNQVAIAIHTSFFTADEYTEIMESVDSPYVGLCLDTSNAFLVLQDPVEFAQKVAPWVKATHLKDSCIYLKAEGMDWLGGCPLGRGSVDLPVIVEMLYEANPEINLTIEDHWGRTMMPILDKEFMNSFSGWNGAQVVNLIKHLQKGETLLKTGLHPTEEESKKIDWKLVFPERARYNAIYAKHLRDEIASRTKSAKENE
;
A
#
# COMPACT_ATOMS: atom_id res chain seq x y z
N MET A 1 -9.93 -14.43 0.78
CA MET A 1 -9.35 -13.27 0.05
C MET A 1 -10.20 -12.87 -1.14
N LYS A 2 -10.52 -11.59 -1.33
CA LYS A 2 -11.06 -11.04 -2.57
C LYS A 2 -10.01 -10.16 -3.23
N VAL A 3 -10.10 -9.98 -4.55
CA VAL A 3 -9.14 -9.17 -5.32
C VAL A 3 -9.78 -7.83 -5.68
N GLY A 4 -9.17 -6.72 -5.29
CA GLY A 4 -9.66 -5.37 -5.55
C GLY A 4 -8.64 -4.47 -6.22
N SER A 5 -9.04 -3.25 -6.50
CA SER A 5 -8.19 -2.21 -7.09
C SER A 5 -8.17 -0.94 -6.25
N ASP A 6 -6.98 -0.39 -6.03
CA ASP A 6 -6.82 0.98 -5.57
C ASP A 6 -7.25 1.96 -6.68
N HIS A 7 -7.80 3.11 -6.27
CA HIS A 7 -8.34 4.11 -7.20
C HIS A 7 -7.28 5.01 -7.84
N ILE A 8 -6.10 5.15 -7.22
CA ILE A 8 -5.10 6.16 -7.61
C ILE A 8 -4.72 6.08 -9.09
N PRO A 9 -4.36 4.91 -9.63
CA PRO A 9 -3.93 4.83 -11.02
C PRO A 9 -5.06 5.16 -12.01
N LEU A 10 -6.24 4.64 -11.75
CA LEU A 10 -7.37 4.77 -12.69
C LEU A 10 -7.96 6.18 -12.67
N VAL A 11 -8.14 6.76 -11.47
CA VAL A 11 -8.67 8.12 -11.31
C VAL A 11 -7.69 9.17 -11.83
N SER A 12 -6.40 9.02 -11.61
CA SER A 12 -5.40 10.01 -12.05
C SER A 12 -5.25 10.07 -13.57
N ILE A 13 -5.38 8.93 -14.28
CA ILE A 13 -5.33 8.88 -15.74
C ILE A 13 -6.64 9.34 -16.37
N PHE A 14 -7.78 8.76 -15.92
CA PHE A 14 -9.08 8.90 -16.58
C PHE A 14 -9.95 9.97 -15.92
N LYS A 15 -9.59 10.46 -14.74
CA LYS A 15 -10.35 11.43 -13.93
C LYS A 15 -11.78 10.95 -13.60
N TRP A 16 -11.95 9.66 -13.37
CA TRP A 16 -13.22 9.09 -12.96
C TRP A 16 -13.56 9.49 -11.52
N ASP A 17 -14.85 9.62 -11.23
CA ASP A 17 -15.35 9.61 -9.86
C ASP A 17 -15.44 8.17 -9.31
N SER A 18 -15.84 8.01 -8.05
CA SER A 18 -15.91 6.69 -7.42
C SER A 18 -16.92 5.76 -8.09
N LEU A 19 -18.03 6.27 -8.60
CA LEU A 19 -19.06 5.46 -9.28
C LEU A 19 -18.54 4.92 -10.62
N GLN A 20 -17.96 5.79 -11.43
CA GLN A 20 -17.33 5.41 -12.70
C GLN A 20 -16.18 4.42 -12.48
N PHE A 21 -15.39 4.64 -11.41
CA PHE A 21 -14.31 3.73 -11.06
C PHE A 21 -14.81 2.34 -10.65
N MET A 22 -15.90 2.25 -9.87
CA MET A 22 -16.51 0.99 -9.47
C MET A 22 -17.02 0.20 -10.68
N ASP A 23 -17.68 0.86 -11.63
CA ASP A 23 -18.11 0.24 -12.89
C ASP A 23 -16.92 -0.34 -13.66
N LYS A 24 -15.82 0.41 -13.76
CA LYS A 24 -14.61 -0.04 -14.46
C LYS A 24 -13.85 -1.13 -13.72
N ALA A 25 -13.78 -1.07 -12.40
CA ALA A 25 -13.19 -2.13 -11.60
C ALA A 25 -13.94 -3.45 -11.81
N ALA A 26 -15.26 -3.45 -11.76
CA ALA A 26 -16.08 -4.63 -12.05
C ALA A 26 -15.89 -5.12 -13.49
N GLU A 27 -15.85 -4.21 -14.49
CA GLU A 27 -15.56 -4.54 -15.90
C GLU A 27 -14.19 -5.21 -16.08
N TYR A 28 -13.20 -4.80 -15.31
CA TYR A 28 -11.84 -5.38 -15.34
C TYR A 28 -11.71 -6.67 -14.53
N GLY A 29 -12.79 -7.08 -13.85
CA GLY A 29 -12.85 -8.32 -13.11
C GLY A 29 -12.41 -8.22 -11.65
N TYR A 30 -12.34 -7.03 -11.08
CA TYR A 30 -12.11 -6.87 -9.64
C TYR A 30 -13.36 -7.21 -8.81
N GLU A 31 -13.13 -7.63 -7.57
CA GLU A 31 -14.16 -8.01 -6.59
C GLU A 31 -14.33 -6.95 -5.51
N GLY A 32 -13.60 -5.83 -5.61
CA GLY A 32 -13.67 -4.72 -4.69
C GLY A 32 -12.82 -3.54 -5.12
N VAL A 33 -12.95 -2.46 -4.36
CA VAL A 33 -12.25 -1.20 -4.62
C VAL A 33 -11.81 -0.52 -3.32
N LEU A 34 -10.70 0.18 -3.38
CA LEU A 34 -10.36 1.22 -2.42
C LEU A 34 -10.76 2.57 -3.03
N ILE A 35 -11.64 3.31 -2.37
CA ILE A 35 -12.10 4.63 -2.82
C ILE A 35 -11.71 5.74 -1.84
N PRO A 36 -11.53 7.00 -2.33
CA PRO A 36 -11.28 8.13 -1.44
C PRO A 36 -12.56 8.50 -0.68
N ASN A 37 -12.41 9.09 0.50
CA ASN A 37 -13.55 9.58 1.28
C ASN A 37 -14.17 10.88 0.74
N ARG A 38 -13.63 11.42 -0.35
CA ARG A 38 -14.05 12.69 -0.94
C ARG A 38 -15.54 12.67 -1.31
N GLY A 39 -16.30 13.62 -0.78
CA GLY A 39 -17.74 13.74 -0.99
C GLY A 39 -18.58 12.84 -0.07
N LEU A 40 -18.07 11.70 0.37
CA LEU A 40 -18.85 10.71 1.13
C LEU A 40 -19.28 11.18 2.52
N VAL A 41 -18.51 12.07 3.16
CA VAL A 41 -18.83 12.59 4.48
C VAL A 41 -19.98 13.61 4.41
N ASN A 42 -19.93 14.53 3.46
CA ASN A 42 -20.80 15.70 3.42
C ASN A 42 -22.01 15.56 2.49
N ASP A 43 -21.98 14.62 1.55
CA ASP A 43 -23.04 14.38 0.60
C ASP A 43 -23.68 13.00 0.82
N LYS A 44 -24.78 12.99 1.55
CA LYS A 44 -25.54 11.77 1.84
C LYS A 44 -26.11 11.12 0.57
N ALA A 45 -26.53 11.93 -0.40
CA ALA A 45 -27.10 11.40 -1.64
C ALA A 45 -26.03 10.70 -2.47
N TYR A 46 -24.86 11.30 -2.58
CA TYR A 46 -23.72 10.67 -3.26
C TYR A 46 -23.27 9.39 -2.54
N ARG A 47 -23.19 9.42 -1.20
CA ARG A 47 -22.86 8.22 -0.40
C ARG A 47 -23.86 7.10 -0.64
N GLN A 48 -25.16 7.40 -0.69
CA GLN A 48 -26.19 6.42 -0.98
C GLN A 48 -26.03 5.81 -2.38
N GLN A 49 -25.70 6.61 -3.38
CA GLN A 49 -25.38 6.11 -4.74
C GLN A 49 -24.18 5.16 -4.74
N VAL A 50 -23.14 5.45 -3.95
CA VAL A 50 -21.97 4.57 -3.82
C VAL A 50 -22.35 3.25 -3.14
N ILE A 51 -23.20 3.26 -2.11
CA ILE A 51 -23.71 2.05 -1.44
C ILE A 51 -24.50 1.20 -2.44
N GLU A 52 -25.47 1.80 -3.14
CA GLU A 52 -26.30 1.11 -4.15
C GLU A 52 -25.43 0.50 -5.27
N LYS A 53 -24.44 1.25 -5.75
CA LYS A 53 -23.50 0.77 -6.76
C LYS A 53 -22.64 -0.38 -6.26
N LYS A 54 -22.15 -0.30 -5.03
CA LYS A 54 -21.40 -1.39 -4.38
C LYS A 54 -22.24 -2.67 -4.34
N ASP A 55 -23.49 -2.56 -3.93
CA ASP A 55 -24.40 -3.70 -3.81
C ASP A 55 -24.79 -4.27 -5.18
N GLU A 56 -25.11 -3.40 -6.16
CA GLU A 56 -25.39 -3.76 -7.56
C GLU A 56 -24.27 -4.61 -8.17
N LEU A 57 -23.02 -4.20 -7.94
CA LEU A 57 -21.83 -4.82 -8.52
C LEU A 57 -21.24 -5.95 -7.65
N GLY A 58 -21.73 -6.14 -6.41
CA GLY A 58 -21.22 -7.13 -5.47
C GLY A 58 -19.79 -6.86 -4.99
N LEU A 59 -19.36 -5.59 -5.00
CA LEU A 59 -18.00 -5.19 -4.64
C LEU A 59 -17.86 -5.02 -3.13
N TYR A 60 -16.68 -5.42 -2.57
CA TYR A 60 -16.28 -4.85 -1.30
C TYR A 60 -15.73 -3.43 -1.49
N VAL A 61 -15.80 -2.62 -0.44
CA VAL A 61 -15.21 -1.28 -0.43
C VAL A 61 -14.25 -1.14 0.74
N GLU A 62 -13.05 -0.69 0.44
CA GLU A 62 -12.11 -0.12 1.40
C GLU A 62 -12.12 1.39 1.25
N LEU A 63 -11.96 2.12 2.36
CA LEU A 63 -12.10 3.57 2.36
C LEU A 63 -10.78 4.25 2.71
N GLY A 64 -10.39 5.22 1.88
CA GLY A 64 -9.27 6.10 2.21
C GLY A 64 -9.59 7.01 3.39
N GLY A 65 -8.74 6.98 4.40
CA GLY A 65 -8.78 7.89 5.54
C GLY A 65 -8.13 9.24 5.24
N GLY A 66 -7.77 9.96 6.27
CA GLY A 66 -6.96 11.17 6.17
C GLY A 66 -5.54 10.91 6.68
N GLY A 67 -4.61 11.86 6.50
CA GLY A 67 -3.30 11.79 7.15
C GLY A 67 -3.43 11.88 8.67
N ILE A 68 -2.50 11.23 9.37
CA ILE A 68 -2.43 11.19 10.85
C ILE A 68 -1.14 11.82 11.40
N ASP A 69 -0.33 12.40 10.54
CA ASP A 69 0.96 12.96 10.90
C ASP A 69 0.82 14.39 11.45
N THR A 70 1.11 14.57 12.72
CA THR A 70 1.12 15.90 13.37
C THR A 70 2.41 16.65 13.04
N ALA A 71 3.54 15.97 12.94
CA ALA A 71 4.86 16.59 12.75
C ALA A 71 5.00 17.31 11.40
N LEU A 72 4.52 16.67 10.33
CA LEU A 72 4.62 17.23 8.97
C LEU A 72 3.43 18.11 8.59
N SER A 73 2.23 17.82 9.11
CA SER A 73 1.03 18.58 8.78
C SER A 73 0.92 19.90 9.56
N GLY A 74 1.62 20.00 10.68
CA GLY A 74 1.50 21.12 11.64
C GLY A 74 0.16 21.15 12.38
N ARG A 75 -0.69 20.11 12.24
CA ARG A 75 -1.95 20.00 12.97
C ARG A 75 -1.75 19.35 14.32
N SER A 76 -2.56 19.73 15.28
CA SER A 76 -2.64 19.06 16.56
C SER A 76 -3.32 17.69 16.42
N THR A 77 -3.07 16.80 17.36
CA THR A 77 -3.79 15.51 17.46
C THR A 77 -5.31 15.72 17.48
N GLN A 78 -5.81 16.72 18.21
CA GLN A 78 -7.25 17.00 18.30
C GLN A 78 -7.85 17.40 16.94
N GLU A 79 -7.16 18.23 16.16
CA GLU A 79 -7.61 18.60 14.81
C GLU A 79 -7.66 17.40 13.87
N LEU A 80 -6.72 16.46 13.99
CA LEU A 80 -6.74 15.22 13.20
C LEU A 80 -7.89 14.32 13.63
N ILE A 81 -8.16 14.17 14.93
CA ILE A 81 -9.28 13.40 15.47
C ILE A 81 -10.61 13.93 14.92
N GLU A 82 -10.86 15.26 14.99
CA GLU A 82 -12.10 15.85 14.48
C GLU A 82 -12.29 15.61 12.96
N ARG A 83 -11.22 15.52 12.20
CA ARG A 83 -11.27 15.18 10.76
C ARG A 83 -11.58 13.70 10.52
N TRP A 84 -11.13 12.83 11.41
CA TRP A 84 -11.35 11.38 11.31
C TRP A 84 -12.70 10.93 11.81
N LYS A 85 -13.21 11.59 12.85
CA LYS A 85 -14.48 11.24 13.50
C LYS A 85 -15.65 10.96 12.54
N PRO A 86 -15.91 11.77 11.49
CA PRO A 86 -17.00 11.50 10.56
C PRO A 86 -16.74 10.35 9.58
N LEU A 87 -15.49 9.83 9.48
CA LEU A 87 -15.16 8.75 8.56
C LEU A 87 -15.65 7.38 9.06
N PHE A 88 -15.67 7.16 10.37
CA PHE A 88 -16.07 5.87 10.93
C PHE A 88 -17.54 5.50 10.64
N PRO A 89 -18.54 6.39 10.88
CA PRO A 89 -19.91 6.10 10.45
C PRO A 89 -20.03 5.86 8.95
N VAL A 90 -19.32 6.63 8.13
CA VAL A 90 -19.31 6.44 6.67
C VAL A 90 -18.73 5.08 6.29
N ALA A 91 -17.62 4.66 6.91
CA ALA A 91 -17.06 3.34 6.71
C ALA A 91 -18.06 2.23 7.11
N SER A 92 -18.73 2.38 8.25
CA SER A 92 -19.77 1.43 8.70
C SER A 92 -20.95 1.35 7.72
N GLU A 93 -21.46 2.48 7.21
CA GLU A 93 -22.52 2.51 6.21
C GLU A 93 -22.11 1.83 4.88
N LEU A 94 -20.83 1.94 4.49
CA LEU A 94 -20.27 1.29 3.31
C LEU A 94 -19.87 -0.18 3.58
N GLU A 95 -20.01 -0.68 4.80
CA GLU A 95 -19.52 -1.98 5.27
C GLU A 95 -18.00 -2.14 5.08
N SER A 96 -17.28 -1.03 4.98
CA SER A 96 -15.82 -1.02 4.94
C SER A 96 -15.25 -1.46 6.29
N LYS A 97 -14.40 -2.48 6.27
CA LYS A 97 -13.77 -2.99 7.49
C LYS A 97 -12.50 -2.22 7.85
N VAL A 98 -12.04 -1.32 6.97
CA VAL A 98 -10.77 -0.63 7.12
C VAL A 98 -10.81 0.79 6.56
N LEU A 99 -10.12 1.68 7.27
CA LEU A 99 -9.78 3.04 6.85
C LEU A 99 -8.26 3.09 6.61
N ILE A 100 -7.84 3.29 5.36
CA ILE A 100 -6.42 3.29 4.99
C ILE A 100 -5.86 4.71 5.08
N THR A 101 -4.71 4.88 5.72
CA THR A 101 -4.07 6.17 5.98
C THR A 101 -2.58 6.15 5.64
N GLY A 102 -2.00 7.32 5.48
CA GLY A 102 -0.56 7.53 5.38
C GLY A 102 0.01 8.19 6.65
N LEU A 103 1.23 7.84 6.98
CA LEU A 103 2.05 8.46 8.03
C LEU A 103 3.46 8.70 7.47
N GLY A 104 3.99 9.90 7.65
CA GLY A 104 5.32 10.25 7.17
C GLY A 104 5.35 10.85 5.77
N ARG A 105 6.55 10.89 5.18
CA ARG A 105 6.84 11.43 3.85
C ARG A 105 7.86 10.53 3.14
N TRP A 106 7.91 10.63 1.82
CA TRP A 106 8.88 9.89 0.99
C TRP A 106 10.28 9.89 1.63
N PRO A 107 10.98 8.75 1.71
CA PRO A 107 12.21 8.60 2.50
C PRO A 107 13.30 9.62 2.15
N TRP A 108 13.50 9.92 0.86
CA TRP A 108 14.49 10.90 0.42
C TRP A 108 14.18 12.35 0.83
N GLU A 109 12.97 12.64 1.27
CA GLU A 109 12.57 13.90 1.86
C GLU A 109 12.41 13.77 3.37
N GLY A 110 11.60 12.82 3.82
CA GLY A 110 11.17 12.67 5.19
C GLY A 110 12.28 12.29 6.18
N ARG A 111 13.26 11.50 5.72
CA ARG A 111 14.33 11.00 6.60
C ARG A 111 15.48 12.03 6.80
N VAL A 112 15.62 12.99 5.91
CA VAL A 112 16.71 13.99 5.95
C VAL A 112 16.24 15.39 6.36
N ILE A 113 15.02 15.50 6.89
CA ILE A 113 14.48 16.79 7.37
C ILE A 113 15.28 17.27 8.56
N LYS A 114 15.86 18.49 8.44
CA LYS A 114 16.64 19.14 9.52
C LYS A 114 15.79 20.07 10.39
N GLU A 115 14.56 20.31 10.00
CA GLU A 115 13.65 21.18 10.77
C GLU A 115 13.28 20.51 12.10
N LYS A 116 13.43 21.29 13.19
CA LYS A 116 13.11 20.81 14.54
C LYS A 116 11.65 20.38 14.63
N GLY A 117 11.43 19.21 15.20
CA GLY A 117 10.08 18.64 15.39
C GLY A 117 9.54 17.90 14.17
N LYS A 118 10.36 17.65 13.14
CA LYS A 118 9.97 16.93 11.91
C LYS A 118 10.84 15.72 11.59
N SER A 119 11.71 15.30 12.51
CA SER A 119 12.50 14.09 12.33
C SER A 119 11.61 12.85 12.18
N VAL A 120 12.17 11.73 11.70
CA VAL A 120 11.47 10.42 11.65
C VAL A 120 10.90 10.08 13.02
N THR A 121 11.66 10.27 14.09
CA THR A 121 11.20 10.05 15.46
C THR A 121 10.01 10.94 15.84
N ASP A 122 9.99 12.21 15.41
CA ASP A 122 8.88 13.13 15.67
C ASP A 122 7.63 12.70 14.88
N GLN A 123 7.78 12.25 13.62
CA GLN A 123 6.71 11.73 12.80
C GLN A 123 6.09 10.48 13.44
N ILE A 124 6.91 9.53 13.90
CA ILE A 124 6.48 8.31 14.59
C ILE A 124 5.73 8.66 15.89
N LYS A 125 6.30 9.51 16.74
CA LYS A 125 5.66 9.94 18.00
C LYS A 125 4.32 10.62 17.76
N GLY A 126 4.25 11.51 16.78
CA GLY A 126 3.01 12.18 16.41
C GLY A 126 1.94 11.22 15.90
N GLY A 127 2.34 10.25 15.06
CA GLY A 127 1.48 9.18 14.58
C GLY A 127 0.94 8.31 15.71
N ILE A 128 1.80 7.85 16.61
CA ILE A 128 1.40 7.03 17.77
C ILE A 128 0.38 7.78 18.65
N ALA A 129 0.63 9.06 18.94
CA ALA A 129 -0.30 9.87 19.73
C ALA A 129 -1.69 9.97 19.08
N THR A 130 -1.73 10.20 17.78
CA THR A 130 -2.99 10.28 17.03
C THR A 130 -3.70 8.90 16.97
N LEU A 131 -2.97 7.83 16.70
CA LEU A 131 -3.52 6.48 16.58
C LEU A 131 -4.11 5.96 17.90
N ARG A 132 -3.49 6.24 19.04
CA ARG A 132 -4.01 5.88 20.37
C ARG A 132 -5.39 6.47 20.64
N GLU A 133 -5.63 7.70 20.23
CA GLU A 133 -6.94 8.32 20.37
C GLU A 133 -7.94 7.80 19.33
N LEU A 134 -7.52 7.62 18.09
CA LEU A 134 -8.36 7.08 17.03
C LEU A 134 -8.73 5.61 17.24
N SER A 135 -7.86 4.82 17.90
CA SER A 135 -8.11 3.39 18.14
C SER A 135 -9.39 3.13 18.91
N LYS A 136 -9.78 4.01 19.84
CA LYS A 136 -11.04 3.92 20.59
C LYS A 136 -12.26 4.05 19.66
N MET A 137 -12.19 4.98 18.71
CA MET A 137 -13.25 5.17 17.72
C MET A 137 -13.29 4.00 16.72
N ALA A 138 -12.13 3.46 16.37
CA ALA A 138 -12.00 2.30 15.50
C ALA A 138 -12.68 1.07 16.15
N GLU A 139 -12.45 0.84 17.45
CA GLU A 139 -13.08 -0.21 18.22
C GLU A 139 -14.59 -0.03 18.34
N ASP A 140 -15.06 1.16 18.73
CA ASP A 140 -16.49 1.49 18.87
C ASP A 140 -17.29 1.26 17.57
N ASN A 141 -16.65 1.48 16.42
CA ASN A 141 -17.26 1.32 15.10
C ASN A 141 -16.93 -0.03 14.41
N GLN A 142 -16.10 -0.87 15.02
CA GLN A 142 -15.61 -2.14 14.44
C GLN A 142 -14.96 -1.95 13.06
N VAL A 143 -14.23 -0.84 12.87
CA VAL A 143 -13.54 -0.45 11.64
C VAL A 143 -12.06 -0.25 11.95
N ALA A 144 -11.19 -1.03 11.36
CA ALA A 144 -9.75 -0.93 11.58
C ALA A 144 -9.15 0.31 10.89
N ILE A 145 -8.05 0.82 11.45
CA ILE A 145 -7.19 1.81 10.81
C ILE A 145 -5.94 1.09 10.32
N ALA A 146 -5.61 1.22 9.04
CA ALA A 146 -4.44 0.62 8.44
C ALA A 146 -3.49 1.67 7.88
N ILE A 147 -2.25 1.73 8.39
CA ILE A 147 -1.22 2.62 7.89
C ILE A 147 -0.59 2.00 6.64
N HIS A 148 -0.63 2.71 5.53
CA HIS A 148 0.04 2.31 4.30
C HIS A 148 1.56 2.29 4.49
N THR A 149 2.18 1.16 4.19
CA THR A 149 3.62 0.97 4.39
C THR A 149 4.41 1.58 3.24
N SER A 150 4.99 2.76 3.45
CA SER A 150 5.73 3.48 2.41
C SER A 150 7.00 4.19 2.89
N PHE A 151 7.04 4.64 4.15
CA PHE A 151 8.01 5.66 4.54
C PHE A 151 8.93 5.23 5.68
N PHE A 152 8.57 4.17 6.38
CA PHE A 152 9.31 3.65 7.54
C PHE A 152 9.79 2.23 7.28
N THR A 153 10.87 1.85 7.97
CA THR A 153 11.38 0.49 7.98
C THR A 153 10.42 -0.45 8.74
N ALA A 154 10.59 -1.75 8.55
CA ALA A 154 9.80 -2.74 9.29
C ALA A 154 9.97 -2.60 10.81
N ASP A 155 11.17 -2.23 11.30
CA ASP A 155 11.42 -1.98 12.72
C ASP A 155 10.65 -0.76 13.24
N GLU A 156 10.62 0.32 12.47
CA GLU A 156 9.88 1.54 12.80
C GLU A 156 8.36 1.28 12.80
N TYR A 157 7.83 0.47 11.86
CA TYR A 157 6.42 0.06 11.91
C TYR A 157 6.13 -0.85 13.10
N THR A 158 7.03 -1.76 13.45
CA THR A 158 6.91 -2.59 14.66
C THR A 158 6.82 -1.72 15.92
N GLU A 159 7.70 -0.72 16.05
CA GLU A 159 7.66 0.26 17.15
C GLU A 159 6.29 0.97 17.24
N ILE A 160 5.75 1.40 16.10
CA ILE A 160 4.44 2.05 16.06
C ILE A 160 3.35 1.10 16.53
N MET A 161 3.31 -0.12 16.01
CA MET A 161 2.25 -1.10 16.33
C MET A 161 2.30 -1.53 17.79
N GLU A 162 3.48 -1.86 18.32
CA GLU A 162 3.67 -2.23 19.72
C GLU A 162 3.33 -1.05 20.66
N SER A 163 3.67 0.18 20.25
CA SER A 163 3.37 1.37 21.05
C SER A 163 1.89 1.72 21.09
N VAL A 164 1.16 1.48 20.01
CA VAL A 164 -0.30 1.73 19.95
C VAL A 164 -1.08 0.62 20.65
N ASP A 165 -0.66 -0.63 20.47
CA ASP A 165 -1.19 -1.85 21.11
C ASP A 165 -2.73 -1.94 21.02
N SER A 166 -3.26 -1.92 19.79
CA SER A 166 -4.70 -2.00 19.54
C SER A 166 -5.02 -3.00 18.43
N PRO A 167 -5.99 -3.90 18.61
CA PRO A 167 -6.41 -4.83 17.57
C PRO A 167 -7.10 -4.14 16.38
N TYR A 168 -7.52 -2.87 16.54
CA TYR A 168 -8.15 -2.05 15.51
C TYR A 168 -7.16 -1.11 14.80
N VAL A 169 -5.87 -1.19 15.10
CA VAL A 169 -4.82 -0.47 14.37
C VAL A 169 -3.86 -1.46 13.76
N GLY A 170 -3.50 -1.26 12.52
CA GLY A 170 -2.57 -2.13 11.81
C GLY A 170 -1.99 -1.46 10.58
N LEU A 171 -1.55 -2.30 9.65
CA LEU A 171 -0.84 -1.88 8.46
C LEU A 171 -1.63 -2.25 7.20
N CYS A 172 -1.58 -1.37 6.21
CA CYS A 172 -1.87 -1.69 4.82
C CYS A 172 -0.52 -2.01 4.17
N LEU A 173 -0.23 -3.30 4.01
CA LEU A 173 1.04 -3.74 3.44
C LEU A 173 1.09 -3.46 1.95
N ASP A 174 1.93 -2.52 1.54
CA ASP A 174 2.37 -2.42 0.15
C ASP A 174 3.54 -3.39 -0.05
N THR A 175 3.35 -4.36 -0.93
CA THR A 175 4.30 -5.46 -1.13
C THR A 175 5.60 -5.05 -1.80
N SER A 176 5.70 -3.83 -2.35
CA SER A 176 6.89 -3.37 -3.06
C SER A 176 7.58 -2.14 -2.44
N ASN A 177 6.87 -1.40 -1.59
CA ASN A 177 7.41 -0.16 -1.01
C ASN A 177 8.55 -0.39 0.01
N ALA A 178 8.80 -1.65 0.41
CA ALA A 178 9.99 -2.01 1.15
C ALA A 178 11.30 -1.57 0.45
N PHE A 179 11.32 -1.51 -0.87
CA PHE A 179 12.45 -0.98 -1.62
C PHE A 179 12.74 0.49 -1.34
N LEU A 180 11.71 1.28 -1.01
CA LEU A 180 11.86 2.70 -0.68
C LEU A 180 12.62 2.93 0.62
N VAL A 181 12.60 1.95 1.50
CA VAL A 181 13.35 1.94 2.75
C VAL A 181 14.52 0.95 2.72
N LEU A 182 14.93 0.55 1.51
CA LEU A 182 16.09 -0.29 1.24
C LEU A 182 16.02 -1.68 1.90
N GLN A 183 14.83 -2.23 2.07
CA GLN A 183 14.60 -3.55 2.64
C GLN A 183 14.11 -4.55 1.59
N ASP A 184 14.39 -5.82 1.82
CA ASP A 184 13.83 -6.92 1.03
C ASP A 184 12.33 -7.02 1.29
N PRO A 185 11.47 -7.07 0.24
CA PRO A 185 10.01 -7.11 0.40
C PRO A 185 9.49 -8.31 1.19
N VAL A 186 10.13 -9.49 1.06
CA VAL A 186 9.72 -10.70 1.77
C VAL A 186 10.08 -10.59 3.26
N GLU A 187 11.30 -10.18 3.58
CA GLU A 187 11.74 -9.98 4.97
C GLU A 187 10.91 -8.89 5.66
N PHE A 188 10.61 -7.80 4.93
CA PHE A 188 9.73 -6.74 5.42
C PHE A 188 8.33 -7.29 5.73
N ALA A 189 7.70 -7.96 4.75
CA ALA A 189 6.37 -8.53 4.91
C ALA A 189 6.31 -9.53 6.07
N GLN A 190 7.30 -10.42 6.19
CA GLN A 190 7.41 -11.39 7.28
C GLN A 190 7.40 -10.71 8.65
N LYS A 191 8.12 -9.61 8.77
CA LYS A 191 8.23 -8.89 10.05
C LYS A 191 6.93 -8.20 10.44
N VAL A 192 6.21 -7.62 9.49
CA VAL A 192 5.00 -6.84 9.76
C VAL A 192 3.69 -7.63 9.63
N ALA A 193 3.73 -8.86 9.12
CA ALA A 193 2.56 -9.71 8.88
C ALA A 193 1.55 -9.77 10.04
N PRO A 194 1.95 -9.83 11.33
CA PRO A 194 0.99 -9.91 12.44
C PRO A 194 0.04 -8.70 12.53
N TRP A 195 0.42 -7.56 11.97
CA TRP A 195 -0.38 -6.33 12.05
C TRP A 195 -1.08 -5.97 10.74
N VAL A 196 -0.98 -6.80 9.69
CA VAL A 196 -1.58 -6.47 8.40
C VAL A 196 -3.11 -6.57 8.46
N LYS A 197 -3.80 -5.49 8.09
CA LYS A 197 -5.27 -5.35 8.03
C LYS A 197 -5.79 -5.11 6.63
N ALA A 198 -4.94 -4.61 5.73
CA ALA A 198 -5.22 -4.36 4.33
C ALA A 198 -3.95 -4.57 3.51
N THR A 199 -4.08 -4.61 2.19
CA THR A 199 -2.92 -4.74 1.30
C THR A 199 -2.98 -3.74 0.15
N HIS A 200 -1.81 -3.31 -0.29
CA HIS A 200 -1.57 -2.81 -1.64
C HIS A 200 -0.66 -3.82 -2.34
N LEU A 201 -1.30 -4.76 -3.04
CA LEU A 201 -0.58 -5.77 -3.82
C LEU A 201 0.04 -5.10 -5.03
N LYS A 202 1.36 -5.05 -5.06
CA LYS A 202 2.14 -4.30 -6.03
C LYS A 202 3.42 -5.03 -6.40
N ASP A 203 3.79 -4.97 -7.65
CA ASP A 203 5.09 -5.43 -8.11
C ASP A 203 5.89 -4.27 -8.68
N SER A 204 7.17 -4.28 -8.48
CA SER A 204 8.08 -3.22 -8.91
C SER A 204 9.49 -3.73 -9.14
N CYS A 205 10.35 -2.87 -9.64
CA CYS A 205 11.77 -3.15 -9.81
C CYS A 205 12.62 -1.95 -9.39
N ILE A 206 13.85 -2.27 -9.04
CA ILE A 206 14.88 -1.28 -8.76
C ILE A 206 16.08 -1.48 -9.70
N TYR A 207 16.70 -0.38 -10.09
CA TYR A 207 17.83 -0.36 -11.00
C TYR A 207 18.93 0.55 -10.47
N LEU A 208 20.19 0.17 -10.65
CA LEU A 208 21.31 1.04 -10.32
C LEU A 208 21.57 2.02 -11.49
N LYS A 209 21.69 3.30 -11.16
CA LYS A 209 22.10 4.38 -12.07
C LYS A 209 23.25 5.18 -11.49
N ALA A 210 23.85 6.04 -12.30
CA ALA A 210 24.97 6.88 -11.87
C ALA A 210 24.61 7.81 -10.70
N GLU A 211 23.35 8.25 -10.64
CA GLU A 211 22.84 9.21 -9.64
C GLU A 211 22.28 8.53 -8.39
N GLY A 212 22.03 7.21 -8.43
CA GLY A 212 21.42 6.49 -7.32
C GLY A 212 20.68 5.23 -7.72
N MET A 213 19.59 4.93 -7.04
CA MET A 213 18.72 3.81 -7.33
C MET A 213 17.41 4.30 -7.95
N ASP A 214 17.15 3.90 -9.17
CA ASP A 214 15.88 4.17 -9.85
C ASP A 214 14.85 3.09 -9.44
N TRP A 215 13.77 3.51 -8.85
CA TRP A 215 12.65 2.66 -8.50
C TRP A 215 11.52 2.82 -9.53
N LEU A 216 11.19 1.75 -10.22
CA LEU A 216 10.00 1.66 -11.05
C LEU A 216 8.82 1.25 -10.16
N GLY A 217 7.98 2.21 -9.84
CA GLY A 217 6.95 2.11 -8.82
C GLY A 217 5.80 1.15 -9.09
N GLY A 218 5.68 0.64 -10.32
CA GLY A 218 4.71 -0.40 -10.66
C GLY A 218 4.98 -1.03 -11.99
N CYS A 219 4.85 -2.35 -12.03
CA CYS A 219 4.85 -3.16 -13.24
C CYS A 219 3.71 -4.20 -13.14
N PRO A 220 3.32 -4.88 -14.22
CA PRO A 220 2.34 -5.94 -14.14
C PRO A 220 2.73 -6.98 -13.10
N LEU A 221 1.78 -7.42 -12.29
CA LEU A 221 2.03 -8.39 -11.21
C LEU A 221 2.72 -9.64 -11.74
N GLY A 222 3.72 -10.14 -11.01
CA GLY A 222 4.55 -11.27 -11.38
C GLY A 222 5.60 -10.97 -12.45
N ARG A 223 5.73 -9.70 -12.87
CA ARG A 223 6.74 -9.27 -13.84
C ARG A 223 7.82 -8.37 -13.25
N GLY A 224 7.76 -8.11 -11.97
CA GLY A 224 8.76 -7.34 -11.23
C GLY A 224 9.77 -8.21 -10.49
N SER A 225 10.35 -7.62 -9.45
CA SER A 225 11.34 -8.31 -8.62
C SER A 225 10.81 -8.75 -7.25
N VAL A 226 9.57 -8.43 -6.91
CA VAL A 226 8.93 -8.87 -5.68
C VAL A 226 8.54 -10.35 -5.78
N ASP A 227 8.72 -11.11 -4.72
CA ASP A 227 8.25 -12.50 -4.63
C ASP A 227 6.81 -12.53 -4.07
N LEU A 228 5.85 -12.13 -4.93
CA LEU A 228 4.44 -12.05 -4.57
C LEU A 228 3.86 -13.39 -4.09
N PRO A 229 4.18 -14.55 -4.69
CA PRO A 229 3.71 -15.83 -4.19
C PRO A 229 4.03 -16.07 -2.72
N VAL A 230 5.27 -15.83 -2.30
CA VAL A 230 5.70 -16.01 -0.90
C VAL A 230 4.97 -15.05 0.03
N ILE A 231 4.83 -13.78 -0.37
CA ILE A 231 4.15 -12.78 0.47
C ILE A 231 2.66 -13.08 0.59
N VAL A 232 1.98 -13.43 -0.50
CA VAL A 232 0.53 -13.73 -0.48
C VAL A 232 0.23 -15.02 0.28
N GLU A 233 1.10 -16.03 0.21
CA GLU A 233 0.97 -17.26 1.00
C GLU A 233 1.07 -16.95 2.50
N MET A 234 2.06 -16.17 2.91
CA MET A 234 2.24 -15.70 4.29
C MET A 234 1.02 -14.91 4.80
N LEU A 235 0.47 -14.03 3.98
CA LEU A 235 -0.73 -13.26 4.31
C LEU A 235 -1.97 -14.17 4.43
N TYR A 236 -2.09 -15.16 3.55
CA TYR A 236 -3.18 -16.14 3.59
C TYR A 236 -3.13 -16.99 4.87
N GLU A 237 -1.95 -17.43 5.27
CA GLU A 237 -1.75 -18.16 6.53
C GLU A 237 -2.10 -17.32 7.76
N ALA A 238 -1.71 -16.04 7.76
CA ALA A 238 -2.00 -15.12 8.86
C ALA A 238 -3.49 -14.71 8.92
N ASN A 239 -4.12 -14.46 7.77
CA ASN A 239 -5.52 -14.06 7.66
C ASN A 239 -6.10 -14.42 6.28
N PRO A 240 -6.79 -15.56 6.14
CA PRO A 240 -7.36 -15.99 4.85
C PRO A 240 -8.49 -15.09 4.33
N GLU A 241 -9.01 -14.19 5.15
CA GLU A 241 -10.06 -13.24 4.77
C GLU A 241 -9.53 -11.87 4.30
N ILE A 242 -8.21 -11.65 4.35
CA ILE A 242 -7.62 -10.38 3.91
C ILE A 242 -7.86 -10.16 2.42
N ASN A 243 -8.18 -8.92 2.03
CA ASN A 243 -8.32 -8.59 0.62
C ASN A 243 -6.95 -8.34 -0.03
N LEU A 244 -6.84 -8.67 -1.32
CA LEU A 244 -5.71 -8.34 -2.17
C LEU A 244 -6.07 -7.12 -3.03
N THR A 245 -6.00 -5.94 -2.46
CA THR A 245 -6.25 -4.68 -3.17
C THR A 245 -5.00 -4.29 -3.93
N ILE A 246 -5.09 -4.22 -5.26
CA ILE A 246 -3.95 -3.95 -6.14
C ILE A 246 -3.74 -2.46 -6.27
N GLU A 247 -2.54 -1.99 -5.93
CA GLU A 247 -2.06 -0.66 -6.28
C GLU A 247 -1.07 -0.78 -7.43
N ASP A 248 -1.44 -0.25 -8.58
CA ASP A 248 -0.58 -0.28 -9.76
C ASP A 248 -0.47 1.11 -10.39
N HIS A 249 0.72 1.65 -10.42
CA HIS A 249 1.01 2.96 -11.00
C HIS A 249 2.33 2.92 -11.79
N TRP A 250 2.52 3.90 -12.66
CA TRP A 250 3.66 3.98 -13.60
C TRP A 250 4.79 4.89 -13.14
N GLY A 251 4.75 5.33 -11.89
CA GLY A 251 5.75 6.27 -11.38
C GLY A 251 7.16 5.71 -11.39
N ARG A 252 8.13 6.59 -11.58
CA ARG A 252 9.56 6.31 -11.36
C ARG A 252 10.11 7.36 -10.41
N THR A 253 10.99 6.93 -9.54
CA THR A 253 11.62 7.81 -8.57
C THR A 253 13.08 7.44 -8.39
N MET A 254 13.95 8.46 -8.44
CA MET A 254 15.36 8.30 -8.14
C MET A 254 15.59 8.41 -6.63
N MET A 255 16.12 7.36 -6.03
CA MET A 255 16.48 7.34 -4.62
C MET A 255 17.98 7.62 -4.46
N PRO A 256 18.37 8.56 -3.58
CA PRO A 256 19.75 9.03 -3.49
C PRO A 256 20.62 8.09 -2.64
N ILE A 257 20.72 6.81 -3.02
CA ILE A 257 21.49 5.81 -2.27
C ILE A 257 23.01 6.05 -2.26
N LEU A 258 23.48 6.98 -3.08
CA LEU A 258 24.89 7.41 -3.09
C LEU A 258 25.13 8.61 -2.17
N ASP A 259 24.08 9.22 -1.61
CA ASP A 259 24.17 10.28 -0.61
C ASP A 259 24.38 9.69 0.79
N LYS A 260 25.47 10.12 1.45
CA LYS A 260 25.84 9.59 2.78
C LYS A 260 24.84 10.00 3.87
N GLU A 261 24.23 11.18 3.79
CA GLU A 261 23.26 11.65 4.78
C GLU A 261 21.98 10.82 4.69
N PHE A 262 21.51 10.57 3.48
CA PHE A 262 20.37 9.68 3.24
C PHE A 262 20.64 8.27 3.76
N MET A 263 21.78 7.66 3.40
CA MET A 263 22.13 6.33 3.84
C MET A 263 22.30 6.22 5.37
N ASN A 264 22.89 7.21 6.00
CA ASN A 264 23.03 7.26 7.46
C ASN A 264 21.72 7.49 8.21
N SER A 265 20.63 7.84 7.52
CA SER A 265 19.31 7.99 8.13
C SER A 265 18.63 6.65 8.43
N PHE A 266 19.14 5.54 7.90
CA PHE A 266 18.66 4.19 8.16
C PHE A 266 19.56 3.54 9.21
N SER A 267 18.98 3.12 10.35
CA SER A 267 19.67 2.34 11.36
C SER A 267 19.63 0.84 11.03
N GLY A 268 20.63 0.10 11.46
CA GLY A 268 20.59 -1.36 11.41
C GLY A 268 20.98 -2.01 10.09
N TRP A 269 21.50 -1.28 9.12
CA TRP A 269 22.03 -1.84 7.87
C TRP A 269 23.16 -2.84 8.15
N ASN A 270 23.06 -4.04 7.57
CA ASN A 270 24.05 -5.10 7.70
C ASN A 270 24.38 -5.72 6.32
N GLY A 271 25.37 -6.59 6.29
CA GLY A 271 25.84 -7.22 5.05
C GLY A 271 24.78 -8.04 4.33
N ALA A 272 23.86 -8.69 5.03
CA ALA A 272 22.78 -9.47 4.43
C ALA A 272 21.80 -8.57 3.66
N GLN A 273 21.41 -7.45 4.24
CA GLN A 273 20.55 -6.46 3.57
C GLN A 273 21.20 -5.87 2.32
N VAL A 274 22.52 -5.59 2.37
CA VAL A 274 23.26 -5.15 1.17
C VAL A 274 23.22 -6.22 0.08
N VAL A 275 23.44 -7.49 0.43
CA VAL A 275 23.39 -8.61 -0.54
C VAL A 275 22.00 -8.74 -1.16
N ASN A 276 20.93 -8.64 -0.36
CA ASN A 276 19.55 -8.71 -0.87
C ASN A 276 19.26 -7.55 -1.84
N LEU A 277 19.65 -6.33 -1.48
CA LEU A 277 19.49 -5.17 -2.36
C LEU A 277 20.22 -5.38 -3.70
N ILE A 278 21.47 -5.87 -3.67
CA ILE A 278 22.26 -6.16 -4.89
C ILE A 278 21.54 -7.20 -5.76
N LYS A 279 20.97 -8.26 -5.19
CA LYS A 279 20.23 -9.28 -5.95
C LYS A 279 19.01 -8.67 -6.67
N HIS A 280 18.26 -7.79 -6.00
CA HIS A 280 17.13 -7.10 -6.61
C HIS A 280 17.57 -6.13 -7.72
N LEU A 281 18.68 -5.42 -7.54
CA LEU A 281 19.28 -4.57 -8.59
C LEU A 281 19.69 -5.39 -9.81
N GLN A 282 20.33 -6.55 -9.61
CA GLN A 282 20.72 -7.46 -10.70
C GLN A 282 19.50 -8.03 -11.44
N LYS A 283 18.44 -8.39 -10.70
CA LYS A 283 17.18 -8.84 -11.30
C LYS A 283 16.55 -7.72 -12.15
N GLY A 284 16.47 -6.50 -11.61
CA GLY A 284 15.96 -5.34 -12.33
C GLY A 284 16.76 -5.05 -13.61
N GLU A 285 18.09 -5.04 -13.55
CA GLU A 285 18.93 -4.88 -14.74
C GLU A 285 18.67 -5.94 -15.80
N THR A 286 18.44 -7.19 -15.38
CA THR A 286 18.12 -8.28 -16.31
C THR A 286 16.80 -8.01 -17.01
N LEU A 287 15.78 -7.56 -16.29
CA LEU A 287 14.46 -7.23 -16.84
C LEU A 287 14.53 -6.07 -17.85
N LEU A 288 15.38 -5.07 -17.59
CA LEU A 288 15.67 -3.99 -18.57
C LEU A 288 16.38 -4.52 -19.83
N LYS A 289 17.46 -5.27 -19.65
CA LYS A 289 18.28 -5.80 -20.76
C LYS A 289 17.51 -6.75 -21.68
N THR A 290 16.53 -7.47 -21.13
CA THR A 290 15.67 -8.38 -21.90
C THR A 290 14.46 -7.69 -22.54
N GLY A 291 14.28 -6.38 -22.31
CA GLY A 291 13.16 -5.61 -22.84
C GLY A 291 11.81 -5.94 -22.16
N LEU A 292 11.83 -6.68 -21.05
CA LEU A 292 10.62 -6.96 -20.26
C LEU A 292 10.13 -5.72 -19.52
N HIS A 293 11.02 -4.78 -19.21
CA HIS A 293 10.69 -3.50 -18.65
C HIS A 293 11.14 -2.37 -19.56
N PRO A 294 10.34 -1.30 -19.69
CA PRO A 294 10.72 -0.17 -20.49
C PRO A 294 11.84 0.63 -19.79
N THR A 295 12.74 1.17 -20.60
CA THR A 295 13.66 2.22 -20.15
C THR A 295 12.89 3.46 -19.70
N GLU A 296 13.56 4.41 -19.06
CA GLU A 296 12.93 5.67 -18.67
C GLU A 296 12.40 6.45 -19.88
N GLU A 297 13.15 6.46 -20.99
CA GLU A 297 12.73 7.15 -22.22
C GLU A 297 11.53 6.48 -22.90
N GLU A 298 11.50 5.15 -22.90
CA GLU A 298 10.36 4.39 -23.41
C GLU A 298 9.12 4.60 -22.52
N SER A 299 9.29 4.60 -21.18
CA SER A 299 8.21 4.86 -20.23
C SER A 299 7.51 6.21 -20.46
N LYS A 300 8.28 7.25 -20.82
CA LYS A 300 7.74 8.59 -21.15
C LYS A 300 6.88 8.61 -22.42
N LYS A 301 7.05 7.63 -23.31
CA LYS A 301 6.32 7.51 -24.59
C LYS A 301 5.06 6.63 -24.49
N ILE A 302 4.87 5.94 -23.37
CA ILE A 302 3.72 5.04 -23.19
C ILE A 302 2.44 5.89 -23.06
N ASP A 303 1.46 5.62 -23.93
CA ASP A 303 0.10 6.12 -23.71
C ASP A 303 -0.62 5.24 -22.68
N TRP A 304 -0.58 5.68 -21.44
CA TRP A 304 -1.16 4.95 -20.32
C TRP A 304 -2.66 4.77 -20.42
N LYS A 305 -3.38 5.63 -21.16
CA LYS A 305 -4.81 5.45 -21.39
C LYS A 305 -5.12 4.22 -22.24
N LEU A 306 -4.22 3.87 -23.15
CA LEU A 306 -4.35 2.67 -23.98
C LEU A 306 -3.88 1.41 -23.25
N VAL A 307 -2.77 1.49 -22.52
CA VAL A 307 -2.14 0.32 -21.91
C VAL A 307 -2.81 -0.10 -20.61
N PHE A 308 -3.28 0.85 -19.81
CA PHE A 308 -3.72 0.58 -18.45
C PHE A 308 -4.95 -0.34 -18.35
N PRO A 309 -5.98 -0.26 -19.17
CA PRO A 309 -7.13 -1.16 -19.09
C PRO A 309 -6.77 -2.65 -19.24
N GLU A 310 -5.88 -2.98 -20.16
CA GLU A 310 -5.42 -4.35 -20.36
C GLU A 310 -4.54 -4.79 -19.19
N ARG A 311 -3.68 -3.92 -18.69
CA ARG A 311 -2.83 -4.17 -17.53
C ARG A 311 -3.66 -4.41 -16.27
N ALA A 312 -4.72 -3.63 -16.06
CA ALA A 312 -5.64 -3.82 -14.94
C ALA A 312 -6.35 -5.18 -14.99
N ARG A 313 -6.84 -5.60 -16.16
CA ARG A 313 -7.43 -6.95 -16.35
C ARG A 313 -6.40 -8.05 -16.10
N TYR A 314 -5.19 -7.89 -16.63
CA TYR A 314 -4.11 -8.84 -16.38
C TYR A 314 -3.82 -8.99 -14.89
N ASN A 315 -3.68 -7.88 -14.17
CA ASN A 315 -3.39 -7.88 -12.75
C ASN A 315 -4.51 -8.57 -11.93
N ALA A 316 -5.77 -8.31 -12.27
CA ALA A 316 -6.92 -8.97 -11.64
C ALA A 316 -6.88 -10.50 -11.84
N ILE A 317 -6.61 -10.95 -13.07
CA ILE A 317 -6.49 -12.38 -13.41
C ILE A 317 -5.31 -13.01 -12.67
N TYR A 318 -4.15 -12.38 -12.67
CA TYR A 318 -2.95 -12.87 -11.99
C TYR A 318 -3.18 -13.03 -10.49
N ALA A 319 -3.72 -12.01 -9.82
CA ALA A 319 -3.96 -12.06 -8.38
C ALA A 319 -5.00 -13.11 -7.98
N LYS A 320 -6.06 -13.29 -8.79
CA LYS A 320 -7.05 -14.36 -8.57
C LYS A 320 -6.45 -15.75 -8.73
N HIS A 321 -5.65 -15.95 -9.79
CA HIS A 321 -4.97 -17.22 -10.01
C HIS A 321 -4.02 -17.56 -8.85
N LEU A 322 -3.21 -16.58 -8.42
CA LEU A 322 -2.30 -16.74 -7.29
C LEU A 322 -3.05 -17.09 -5.99
N ARG A 323 -4.13 -16.37 -5.68
CA ARG A 323 -5.01 -16.66 -4.55
C ARG A 323 -5.55 -18.09 -4.58
N ASP A 324 -6.11 -18.50 -5.72
CA ASP A 324 -6.77 -19.81 -5.89
C ASP A 324 -5.77 -20.95 -5.80
N GLU A 325 -4.56 -20.76 -6.33
CA GLU A 325 -3.45 -21.73 -6.21
C GLU A 325 -3.02 -21.90 -4.75
N ILE A 326 -2.82 -20.80 -4.01
CA ILE A 326 -2.43 -20.84 -2.59
C ILE A 326 -3.53 -21.53 -1.76
N ALA A 327 -4.79 -21.12 -1.95
CA ALA A 327 -5.92 -21.71 -1.23
C ALA A 327 -6.03 -23.25 -1.47
N SER A 328 -5.80 -23.70 -2.72
CA SER A 328 -5.81 -25.12 -3.07
C SER A 328 -4.68 -25.90 -2.40
N ARG A 329 -3.45 -25.34 -2.43
CA ARG A 329 -2.28 -25.98 -1.78
C ARG A 329 -2.47 -26.11 -0.27
N THR A 330 -2.94 -25.06 0.38
CA THR A 330 -3.16 -25.04 1.84
C THR A 330 -4.25 -26.03 2.26
N LYS A 331 -5.32 -26.16 1.46
CA LYS A 331 -6.38 -27.15 1.72
C LYS A 331 -5.85 -28.58 1.61
N SER A 332 -5.11 -28.89 0.56
CA SER A 332 -4.53 -30.23 0.34
C SER A 332 -3.51 -30.62 1.43
N ALA A 333 -2.74 -29.64 1.95
CA ALA A 333 -1.82 -29.88 3.05
C ALA A 333 -2.57 -30.30 4.33
N LYS A 334 -3.67 -29.59 4.68
CA LYS A 334 -4.49 -29.89 5.88
C LYS A 334 -5.28 -31.22 5.78
N GLU A 335 -5.58 -31.70 4.57
CA GLU A 335 -6.26 -32.99 4.38
C GLU A 335 -5.31 -34.21 4.49
N ASN A 336 -3.98 -33.94 4.44
CA ASN A 336 -2.94 -34.97 4.54
C ASN A 336 -2.26 -35.04 5.93
N GLU A 337 -2.60 -34.12 6.86
CA GLU A 337 -2.23 -34.18 8.29
C GLU A 337 -3.29 -34.91 9.13
#